data_ac1a09617decdd037229598e808befd1
#
_entry.id   ac1a09617decdd037229598e808befd1
#
_cell.length_a   1.000
_cell.length_b   1.000
_cell.length_c   1.000
_cell.angle_alpha   90.00
_cell.angle_beta   90.00
_cell.angle_gamma   90.00
#
_symmetry.space_group_name_H-M   'P 1'
#
loop_
_entity.id
_entity.type
_entity.pdbx_description
1 polymer ?
#
loop_
_entity_poly.entity_id
_entity_poly.type
_entity_poly.pdbx_seq_one_letter_code
_entity_poly.pdbx_strand_id
1 'polypeptide(L)'
;MHRTLVYDLDELWHDHADVAARVSRACAGGEQGWRVRGMAQVAEQVFVYLLPAGRGAAEEYVLAPWEDESVEGVATCLSERWSAGFDLVGSVKLEAGRYLLLLAKAKKGA
;
A
#
# COMPACT_ATOMS: atom_id res chain seq x y z
N MET A 1 -18.66 -6.82 5.94
CA MET A 1 -17.71 -6.40 7.00
C MET A 1 -16.48 -5.78 6.36
N HIS A 2 -16.03 -4.68 6.89
CA HIS A 2 -14.82 -4.00 6.41
C HIS A 2 -14.04 -3.44 7.60
N ARG A 3 -12.81 -3.03 7.34
CA ARG A 3 -11.96 -2.41 8.33
C ARG A 3 -11.23 -1.24 7.69
N THR A 4 -11.04 -0.16 8.43
CA THR A 4 -10.34 1.01 7.94
C THR A 4 -9.19 1.36 8.87
N LEU A 5 -8.02 1.56 8.29
CA LEU A 5 -6.85 2.07 9.01
C LEU A 5 -6.67 3.53 8.61
N VAL A 6 -6.26 4.35 9.57
CA VAL A 6 -6.09 5.79 9.35
C VAL A 6 -4.67 6.19 9.74
N TYR A 7 -4.01 6.92 8.87
CA TYR A 7 -2.65 7.42 9.13
C TYR A 7 -2.57 8.89 8.76
N ASP A 8 -1.73 9.64 9.47
CA ASP A 8 -1.42 11.00 9.11
C ASP A 8 -0.43 11.05 7.94
N LEU A 9 -0.57 12.04 7.09
CA LEU A 9 0.31 12.21 5.93
C LEU A 9 1.78 12.34 6.34
N ASP A 10 2.05 13.08 7.42
CA ASP A 10 3.40 13.21 7.97
C ASP A 10 3.99 11.87 8.40
N GLU A 11 3.18 11.02 9.01
CA GLU A 11 3.60 9.70 9.42
C GLU A 11 4.01 8.84 8.23
N LEU A 12 3.21 8.90 7.16
CA LEU A 12 3.53 8.21 5.92
C LEU A 12 4.83 8.72 5.31
N TRP A 13 5.04 10.01 5.34
CA TRP A 13 6.25 10.60 4.78
C TRP A 13 7.51 10.22 5.55
N HIS A 14 7.49 10.32 6.88
CA HIS A 14 8.67 10.09 7.71
C HIS A 14 8.91 8.60 8.03
N ASP A 15 7.85 7.82 8.15
CA ASP A 15 7.93 6.43 8.60
C ASP A 15 7.22 5.46 7.65
N HIS A 16 7.30 5.69 6.34
CA HIS A 16 6.56 4.88 5.38
C HIS A 16 6.86 3.38 5.48
N ALA A 17 8.09 2.99 5.79
CA ALA A 17 8.44 1.58 5.95
C ALA A 17 7.72 0.97 7.15
N ASP A 18 7.64 1.70 8.26
CA ASP A 18 6.93 1.23 9.45
C ASP A 18 5.42 1.17 9.24
N VAL A 19 4.86 2.16 8.54
CA VAL A 19 3.44 2.15 8.20
C VAL A 19 3.12 0.95 7.31
N ALA A 20 3.94 0.66 6.31
CA ALA A 20 3.76 -0.50 5.45
C ALA A 20 3.81 -1.80 6.25
N ALA A 21 4.73 -1.91 7.21
CA ALA A 21 4.82 -3.07 8.09
C ALA A 21 3.57 -3.22 8.96
N ARG A 22 3.04 -2.11 9.46
CA ARG A 22 1.79 -2.13 10.25
C ARG A 22 0.59 -2.55 9.41
N VAL A 23 0.49 -2.08 8.18
CA VAL A 23 -0.56 -2.50 7.26
C VAL A 23 -0.47 -4.00 6.99
N SER A 24 0.74 -4.50 6.73
CA SER A 24 0.96 -5.93 6.50
C SER A 24 0.54 -6.77 7.71
N ARG A 25 0.89 -6.33 8.91
CA ARG A 25 0.49 -7.03 10.14
C ARG A 25 -1.03 -7.00 10.35
N ALA A 26 -1.66 -5.86 10.08
CA ALA A 26 -3.11 -5.74 10.20
C ALA A 26 -3.82 -6.67 9.22
N CYS A 27 -3.28 -6.82 8.01
CA CYS A 27 -3.86 -7.71 7.00
C CYS A 27 -3.66 -9.19 7.35
N ALA A 28 -2.57 -9.52 8.02
CA ALA A 28 -2.30 -10.90 8.44
C ALA A 28 -3.07 -11.30 9.71
N GLY A 29 -3.65 -10.33 10.41
CA GLY A 29 -4.34 -10.59 11.68
C GLY A 29 -5.69 -11.25 11.51
N GLY A 30 -6.12 -11.98 12.55
CA GLY A 30 -7.41 -12.65 12.56
C GLY A 30 -7.40 -13.97 11.78
N GLU A 31 -8.50 -14.70 11.87
CA GLU A 31 -8.62 -16.00 11.24
C GLU A 31 -8.85 -15.92 9.74
N GLN A 32 -9.46 -14.83 9.29
CA GLN A 32 -9.86 -14.69 7.90
C GLN A 32 -8.84 -13.92 7.06
N GLY A 33 -7.92 -13.19 7.68
CA GLY A 33 -7.02 -12.31 6.95
C GLY A 33 -7.74 -11.14 6.29
N TRP A 34 -6.98 -10.15 5.86
CA TRP A 34 -7.51 -8.96 5.23
C TRP A 34 -6.66 -8.58 4.02
N ARG A 35 -7.26 -7.88 3.11
CA ARG A 35 -6.56 -7.38 1.92
C ARG A 35 -6.91 -5.91 1.74
N VAL A 36 -5.93 -5.11 1.37
CA VAL A 36 -6.18 -3.70 1.04
C VAL A 36 -7.00 -3.65 -0.24
N ARG A 37 -8.15 -3.03 -0.16
CA ARG A 37 -9.04 -2.86 -1.31
C ARG A 37 -8.89 -1.49 -1.96
N GLY A 38 -8.49 -0.51 -1.18
CA GLY A 38 -8.31 0.84 -1.71
C GLY A 38 -7.70 1.76 -0.68
N MET A 39 -7.40 2.96 -1.12
CA MET A 39 -6.80 3.98 -0.31
C MET A 39 -7.38 5.33 -0.72
N ALA A 40 -7.67 6.18 0.25
CA ALA A 40 -8.20 7.51 0.00
C ALA A 40 -7.46 8.53 0.85
N GLN A 41 -7.18 9.68 0.25
CA GLN A 41 -6.57 10.80 0.96
C GLN A 41 -7.61 11.89 1.15
N VAL A 42 -7.82 12.29 2.39
CA VAL A 42 -8.75 13.37 2.73
C VAL A 42 -7.99 14.34 3.63
N ALA A 43 -7.78 15.56 3.14
CA ALA A 43 -6.97 16.55 3.82
C ALA A 43 -5.58 15.98 4.16
N GLU A 44 -5.19 15.95 5.42
CA GLU A 44 -3.88 15.46 5.84
C GLU A 44 -3.91 14.02 6.34
N GLN A 45 -5.00 13.30 6.08
CA GLN A 45 -5.14 11.91 6.52
C GLN A 45 -5.31 10.96 5.36
N VAL A 46 -4.80 9.75 5.55
CA VAL A 46 -4.89 8.68 4.56
C VAL A 46 -5.67 7.53 5.18
N PHE A 47 -6.70 7.09 4.48
CA PHE A 47 -7.54 5.96 4.89
C PHE A 47 -7.19 4.75 4.05
N VAL A 48 -6.85 3.66 4.70
CA VAL A 48 -6.57 2.38 4.03
C VAL A 48 -7.75 1.45 4.30
N TYR A 49 -8.44 1.07 3.25
CA TYR A 49 -9.68 0.30 3.34
C TYR A 49 -9.41 -1.19 3.11
N LEU A 50 -9.82 -2.01 4.08
CA LEU A 50 -9.55 -3.45 4.07
C LEU A 50 -10.85 -4.25 3.93
N LEU A 51 -10.79 -5.31 3.15
CA LEU A 51 -11.87 -6.31 3.06
C LEU A 51 -11.34 -7.68 3.44
N PRO A 52 -12.21 -8.58 3.93
CA PRO A 52 -11.80 -9.95 4.23
C PRO A 52 -11.23 -10.63 2.99
N ALA A 53 -10.09 -11.29 3.16
CA ALA A 53 -9.38 -11.91 2.04
C ALA A 53 -9.50 -13.44 2.02
N GLY A 54 -9.88 -14.04 3.14
CA GLY A 54 -9.89 -15.49 3.29
C GLY A 54 -8.55 -16.03 3.76
N ARG A 55 -8.55 -17.25 4.25
CA ARG A 55 -7.34 -17.90 4.73
C ARG A 55 -6.33 -18.10 3.60
N GLY A 56 -5.07 -17.84 3.92
CA GLY A 56 -3.98 -18.08 2.98
C GLY A 56 -3.82 -17.02 1.91
N ALA A 57 -4.64 -15.97 1.93
CA ALA A 57 -4.59 -14.90 0.94
C ALA A 57 -3.77 -13.70 1.44
N ALA A 58 -2.93 -13.88 2.44
CA ALA A 58 -2.11 -12.82 2.99
C ALA A 58 -1.16 -12.24 1.95
N GLU A 59 -1.05 -10.92 1.93
CA GLU A 59 -0.14 -10.21 1.06
C GLU A 59 0.82 -9.39 1.90
N GLU A 60 1.99 -9.12 1.33
CA GLU A 60 2.97 -8.21 1.91
C GLU A 60 2.81 -6.86 1.24
N TYR A 61 2.79 -5.80 2.02
CA TYR A 61 2.61 -4.43 1.52
C TYR A 61 3.88 -3.62 1.70
N VAL A 62 4.18 -2.80 0.71
CA VAL A 62 5.33 -1.91 0.70
C VAL A 62 4.87 -0.54 0.25
N LEU A 63 5.37 0.50 0.89
CA LEU A 63 5.19 1.87 0.43
C LEU A 63 6.49 2.33 -0.20
N ALA A 64 6.45 2.66 -1.48
CA ALA A 64 7.62 3.05 -2.25
C ALA A 64 7.55 4.53 -2.64
N PRO A 65 8.53 5.35 -2.25
CA PRO A 65 8.57 6.75 -2.66
C PRO A 65 8.80 6.88 -4.16
N TRP A 66 8.14 7.86 -4.77
CA TRP A 66 8.27 8.14 -6.18
C TRP A 66 8.19 9.64 -6.44
N GLU A 67 9.13 10.19 -7.20
CA GLU A 67 9.21 11.63 -7.44
C GLU A 67 9.05 12.05 -8.90
N ASP A 68 8.94 11.09 -9.82
CA ASP A 68 8.81 11.38 -11.25
C ASP A 68 7.33 11.40 -11.65
N GLU A 69 6.84 12.54 -12.09
CA GLU A 69 5.44 12.70 -12.54
C GLU A 69 5.23 12.34 -14.01
N SER A 70 6.28 11.98 -14.76
CA SER A 70 6.10 11.62 -16.15
C SER A 70 5.37 10.28 -16.28
N VAL A 71 4.51 10.18 -17.27
CA VAL A 71 3.78 8.95 -17.56
C VAL A 71 4.75 7.81 -17.86
N GLU A 72 5.79 8.10 -18.61
CA GLU A 72 6.79 7.10 -18.99
C GLU A 72 7.57 6.58 -17.78
N GLY A 73 7.97 7.49 -16.88
CA GLY A 73 8.70 7.12 -15.69
C GLY A 73 7.87 6.25 -14.77
N VAL A 74 6.60 6.62 -14.54
CA VAL A 74 5.70 5.82 -13.71
C VAL A 74 5.45 4.45 -14.36
N ALA A 75 5.20 4.41 -15.66
CA ALA A 75 4.96 3.15 -16.36
C ALA A 75 6.17 2.21 -16.27
N THR A 76 7.38 2.75 -16.38
CA THR A 76 8.61 1.97 -16.24
C THR A 76 8.73 1.42 -14.81
N CYS A 77 8.50 2.26 -13.82
CA CYS A 77 8.53 1.83 -12.42
C CYS A 77 7.54 0.70 -12.15
N LEU A 78 6.30 0.86 -12.60
CA LEU A 78 5.27 -0.16 -12.38
C LEU A 78 5.61 -1.47 -13.08
N SER A 79 6.19 -1.41 -14.28
CA SER A 79 6.63 -2.61 -15.01
C SER A 79 7.74 -3.35 -14.26
N GLU A 80 8.70 -2.60 -13.71
CA GLU A 80 9.77 -3.19 -12.91
C GLU A 80 9.24 -3.85 -11.64
N ARG A 81 8.30 -3.18 -10.96
CA ARG A 81 7.68 -3.72 -9.74
C ARG A 81 6.83 -4.96 -10.06
N TRP A 82 6.11 -4.93 -11.16
CA TRP A 82 5.34 -6.08 -11.63
C TRP A 82 6.26 -7.28 -11.85
N SER A 83 7.40 -7.07 -12.49
CA SER A 83 8.38 -8.14 -12.73
C SER A 83 8.95 -8.69 -11.42
N ALA A 84 8.99 -7.89 -10.37
CA ALA A 84 9.41 -8.32 -9.04
C ALA A 84 8.27 -8.96 -8.23
N GLY A 85 7.08 -9.05 -8.79
CA GLY A 85 5.93 -9.68 -8.14
C GLY A 85 5.01 -8.74 -7.37
N PHE A 86 5.18 -7.43 -7.55
CA PHE A 86 4.35 -6.44 -6.86
C PHE A 86 3.29 -5.83 -7.77
N ASP A 87 2.09 -5.66 -7.23
CA ASP A 87 0.99 -4.98 -7.89
C ASP A 87 0.75 -3.62 -7.25
N LEU A 88 0.38 -2.65 -8.05
CA LEU A 88 -0.01 -1.34 -7.54
C LEU A 88 -1.41 -1.44 -6.94
N VAL A 89 -1.55 -1.07 -5.67
CA VAL A 89 -2.84 -1.05 -4.97
C VAL A 89 -3.38 0.37 -4.86
N GLY A 90 -2.51 1.34 -4.63
CA GLY A 90 -2.94 2.71 -4.50
C GLY A 90 -1.76 3.67 -4.43
N SER A 91 -2.05 4.95 -4.37
CA SER A 91 -1.03 5.97 -4.28
C SER A 91 -1.50 7.13 -3.43
N VAL A 92 -0.56 7.85 -2.84
CA VAL A 92 -0.81 9.04 -2.04
C VAL A 92 0.10 10.14 -2.54
N LYS A 93 -0.46 11.32 -2.78
CA LYS A 93 0.33 12.49 -3.14
C LYS A 93 0.71 13.24 -1.86
N LEU A 94 2.01 13.38 -1.63
CA LEU A 94 2.53 14.05 -0.43
C LEU A 94 2.69 15.55 -0.65
N GLU A 95 3.46 15.90 -1.69
CA GLU A 95 3.71 17.27 -2.10
C GLU A 95 3.85 17.28 -3.61
N ALA A 96 3.99 18.45 -4.21
CA ALA A 96 4.19 18.56 -5.65
C ALA A 96 5.35 17.68 -6.11
N GLY A 97 5.07 16.76 -7.02
CA GLY A 97 6.07 15.86 -7.59
C GLY A 97 6.48 14.69 -6.69
N ARG A 98 5.89 14.55 -5.51
CA ARG A 98 6.23 13.45 -4.58
C ARG A 98 5.04 12.58 -4.29
N TYR A 99 5.23 11.27 -4.36
CA TYR A 99 4.20 10.27 -4.16
C TYR A 99 4.71 9.11 -3.33
N LEU A 100 3.79 8.42 -2.67
CA LEU A 100 4.05 7.08 -2.16
C LEU A 100 3.14 6.12 -2.93
N LEU A 101 3.72 5.05 -3.44
CA LEU A 101 2.98 3.99 -4.11
C LEU A 101 2.80 2.83 -3.14
N LEU A 102 1.56 2.40 -2.93
CA LEU A 102 1.28 1.22 -2.13
C LEU A 102 1.28 0.01 -3.06
N LEU A 103 2.20 -0.89 -2.80
CA LEU A 103 2.42 -2.10 -3.61
C LEU A 103 2.14 -3.33 -2.77
N ALA A 104 1.59 -4.34 -3.41
CA ALA A 104 1.26 -5.60 -2.74
C ALA A 104 1.91 -6.77 -3.47
N LYS A 105 2.41 -7.71 -2.69
CA LYS A 105 3.01 -8.95 -3.19
C LYS A 105 2.40 -10.12 -2.44
N ALA A 106 1.92 -11.12 -3.18
CA ALA A 106 1.38 -12.33 -2.58
C ALA A 106 2.49 -13.06 -1.82
N LYS A 107 2.21 -13.48 -0.58
CA LYS A 107 3.14 -14.28 0.20
C LYS A 107 3.21 -15.68 -0.36
N LYS A 108 4.40 -16.12 -0.75
CA LYS A 108 4.63 -17.48 -1.21
C LYS A 108 4.84 -18.41 -0.04
N GLY A 109 4.49 -19.67 -0.26
CA GLY A 109 4.77 -20.73 0.69
C GLY A 109 3.86 -20.78 1.88
N ALA A 110 2.77 -20.08 1.79
CA ALA A 110 1.76 -20.20 2.82
C ALA A 110 1.04 -21.54 2.71
#